data_32c654a20ca543d96a6ea0ca58093057
#
_entry.id   32c654a20ca543d96a6ea0ca58093057
#
_cell.length_a   1.000
_cell.length_b   1.000
_cell.length_c   1.000
_cell.angle_alpha   90.00
_cell.angle_beta   90.00
_cell.angle_gamma   90.00
#
_symmetry.space_group_name_H-M   'P 1'
#
loop_
_entity.id
_entity.type
_entity.pdbx_description
1 polymer ?
#
loop_
_entity_poly.entity_id
_entity_poly.type
_entity_poly.pdbx_seq_one_letter_code
_entity_poly.pdbx_strand_id
1 'polypeptide(L)'
;MKHAQIRETAAALFNDQRNPFGAFSLGSETHQAATIPDAVRRCRWVAVDINASGFGLFFVSPSLERARLVGCFDSDYPSTAVTTKFISGVSGEDMVRHSRISTTPRWWADDGIAGSRRTLESLAWAEPTAPLAPGTNGIAFPVHADRGQCGLVVFLGSDITLSDDALCEIHARCFALFAAVARIRPGETGRTRAISKRELECLKLTANGNTSEEIAKLLKLSVHTANQYLTQSTQKLNAVNRNQAVAKALRLGLIE
;
A
#
# COMPACT_ATOMS: atom_id res chain seq x y z
N MET A 1 -15.97 -29.39 -41.52
CA MET A 1 -15.42 -28.05 -41.81
C MET A 1 -16.15 -26.89 -41.12
N LYS A 2 -17.37 -27.01 -40.60
CA LYS A 2 -18.10 -25.91 -39.94
C LYS A 2 -17.75 -25.66 -38.46
N HIS A 3 -17.13 -26.63 -37.75
CA HIS A 3 -16.77 -26.48 -36.34
C HIS A 3 -15.41 -25.77 -36.07
N ALA A 4 -14.52 -25.74 -37.07
CA ALA A 4 -13.23 -25.03 -36.95
C ALA A 4 -13.41 -23.50 -37.12
N GLN A 5 -14.30 -23.09 -38.00
CA GLN A 5 -14.56 -21.67 -38.28
C GLN A 5 -15.28 -20.94 -37.14
N ILE A 6 -16.08 -21.64 -36.33
CA ILE A 6 -16.75 -21.07 -35.14
C ILE A 6 -15.75 -20.83 -34.01
N ARG A 7 -14.70 -21.65 -33.89
CA ARG A 7 -13.64 -21.44 -32.87
C ARG A 7 -12.69 -20.28 -33.19
N GLU A 8 -12.38 -20.06 -34.46
CA GLU A 8 -11.58 -18.89 -34.87
C GLU A 8 -12.32 -17.57 -34.72
N THR A 9 -13.61 -17.54 -35.01
CA THR A 9 -14.43 -16.33 -34.86
C THR A 9 -14.69 -15.98 -33.41
N ALA A 10 -14.80 -16.97 -32.52
CA ALA A 10 -14.91 -16.74 -31.09
C ALA A 10 -13.59 -16.24 -30.47
N ALA A 11 -12.44 -16.73 -30.95
CA ALA A 11 -11.12 -16.26 -30.49
C ALA A 11 -10.81 -14.82 -30.97
N ALA A 12 -11.28 -14.44 -32.15
CA ALA A 12 -11.09 -13.09 -32.69
C ALA A 12 -11.97 -12.04 -31.98
N LEU A 13 -13.15 -12.43 -31.48
CA LEU A 13 -14.06 -11.54 -30.74
C LEU A 13 -13.66 -11.34 -29.28
N PHE A 14 -12.79 -12.19 -28.74
CA PHE A 14 -12.27 -12.05 -27.37
C PHE A 14 -10.97 -11.23 -27.28
N ASN A 15 -10.36 -10.85 -28.39
CA ASN A 15 -9.03 -10.26 -28.42
C ASN A 15 -8.99 -8.75 -28.70
N ASP A 16 -10.12 -8.07 -28.69
CA ASP A 16 -10.10 -6.61 -28.86
C ASP A 16 -11.15 -5.92 -27.97
N GLN A 17 -10.67 -4.94 -27.20
CA GLN A 17 -11.41 -3.88 -26.52
C GLN A 17 -11.85 -4.04 -25.04
N ARG A 18 -11.36 -4.97 -24.20
CA ARG A 18 -11.64 -4.87 -22.76
C ARG A 18 -10.45 -5.19 -21.85
N ASN A 19 -9.28 -4.72 -22.17
CA ASN A 19 -8.20 -4.71 -21.19
C ASN A 19 -7.64 -3.28 -21.03
N PRO A 20 -8.29 -2.41 -20.22
CA PRO A 20 -7.80 -1.05 -19.96
C PRO A 20 -6.45 -1.02 -19.24
N PHE A 21 -6.00 -2.16 -18.78
CA PHE A 21 -4.69 -2.35 -18.17
C PHE A 21 -3.73 -3.04 -19.12
N GLY A 22 -3.78 -2.80 -20.44
CA GLY A 22 -2.91 -3.43 -21.41
C GLY A 22 -1.93 -4.37 -20.77
N ALA A 23 -1.95 -5.66 -21.05
CA ALA A 23 -1.26 -6.75 -20.39
C ALA A 23 -0.18 -6.25 -19.41
N PHE A 24 -0.39 -6.34 -18.09
CA PHE A 24 0.68 -6.29 -17.12
C PHE A 24 1.56 -7.50 -17.40
N SER A 25 2.32 -7.42 -18.48
CA SER A 25 3.47 -8.29 -18.70
C SER A 25 4.37 -8.07 -17.51
N LEU A 26 4.69 -9.11 -16.77
CA LEU A 26 5.71 -9.12 -15.72
C LEU A 26 7.13 -8.84 -16.28
N GLY A 27 7.24 -8.35 -17.53
CA GLY A 27 8.46 -8.00 -18.26
C GLY A 27 8.64 -6.50 -18.41
N SER A 28 9.63 -6.00 -17.74
CA SER A 28 10.56 -4.85 -18.00
C SER A 28 10.08 -3.48 -18.48
N GLU A 29 8.85 -3.23 -18.94
CA GLU A 29 8.44 -1.92 -19.49
C GLU A 29 7.47 -1.11 -18.60
N THR A 30 7.05 -1.62 -17.46
CA THR A 30 6.08 -0.95 -16.56
C THR A 30 6.73 -0.02 -15.52
N HIS A 31 8.00 0.31 -15.66
CA HIS A 31 8.72 1.18 -14.72
C HIS A 31 8.60 2.68 -15.01
N GLN A 32 7.84 3.11 -15.99
CA GLN A 32 7.49 4.52 -16.10
C GLN A 32 6.56 4.88 -14.93
N ALA A 33 7.00 5.82 -14.13
CA ALA A 33 6.29 6.31 -12.96
C ALA A 33 4.88 6.73 -13.37
N ALA A 34 3.88 5.93 -12.98
CA ALA A 34 2.50 6.37 -13.07
C ALA A 34 2.36 7.68 -12.27
N THR A 35 1.63 8.64 -12.77
CA THR A 35 1.30 9.86 -12.01
C THR A 35 0.15 9.57 -11.05
N ILE A 36 -0.05 10.42 -10.03
CA ILE A 36 -1.23 10.28 -9.15
C ILE A 36 -2.54 10.31 -9.94
N PRO A 37 -2.77 11.22 -10.93
CA PRO A 37 -3.94 11.16 -11.78
C PRO A 37 -4.12 9.84 -12.54
N ASP A 38 -3.02 9.20 -12.98
CA ASP A 38 -3.08 7.87 -13.60
C ASP A 38 -3.51 6.80 -12.61
N ALA A 39 -2.99 6.87 -11.39
CA ALA A 39 -3.37 5.96 -10.32
C ALA A 39 -4.87 6.09 -9.96
N VAL A 40 -5.36 7.31 -9.86
CA VAL A 40 -6.79 7.61 -9.64
C VAL A 40 -7.64 7.02 -10.76
N ARG A 41 -7.25 7.23 -12.03
CA ARG A 41 -7.96 6.68 -13.18
C ARG A 41 -8.01 5.14 -13.12
N ARG A 42 -6.90 4.48 -12.84
CA ARG A 42 -6.83 3.02 -12.71
C ARG A 42 -7.70 2.50 -11.55
N CYS A 43 -7.68 3.18 -10.41
CA CYS A 43 -8.53 2.83 -9.28
C CYS A 43 -10.02 2.97 -9.62
N ARG A 44 -10.37 4.01 -10.41
CA ARG A 44 -11.73 4.21 -10.91
C ARG A 44 -12.19 3.08 -11.83
N TRP A 45 -11.32 2.56 -12.69
CA TRP A 45 -11.64 1.38 -13.51
C TRP A 45 -11.97 0.16 -12.65
N VAL A 46 -11.15 -0.11 -11.63
CA VAL A 46 -11.44 -1.21 -10.69
C VAL A 46 -12.79 -0.99 -9.98
N ALA A 47 -13.09 0.23 -9.56
CA ALA A 47 -14.36 0.56 -8.93
C ALA A 47 -15.56 0.26 -9.86
N VAL A 48 -15.44 0.61 -11.14
CA VAL A 48 -16.48 0.30 -12.16
C VAL A 48 -16.64 -1.21 -12.33
N ASP A 49 -15.54 -1.96 -12.40
CA ASP A 49 -15.56 -3.42 -12.60
C ASP A 49 -16.33 -4.15 -11.48
N ILE A 50 -16.32 -3.62 -10.25
CA ILE A 50 -17.01 -4.21 -9.09
C ILE A 50 -18.26 -3.46 -8.66
N ASN A 51 -18.75 -2.54 -9.48
CA ASN A 51 -19.91 -1.71 -9.19
C ASN A 51 -19.78 -0.91 -7.87
N ALA A 52 -18.57 -0.45 -7.54
CA ALA A 52 -18.32 0.43 -6.40
C ALA A 52 -18.56 1.89 -6.78
N SER A 53 -19.24 2.65 -5.92
CA SER A 53 -19.53 4.07 -6.11
C SER A 53 -18.38 4.99 -5.65
N GLY A 54 -17.49 4.49 -4.80
CA GLY A 54 -16.35 5.23 -4.29
C GLY A 54 -15.14 4.36 -4.04
N PHE A 55 -13.98 4.99 -3.97
CA PHE A 55 -12.71 4.32 -3.66
C PHE A 55 -11.75 5.27 -2.94
N GLY A 56 -10.76 4.70 -2.28
CA GLY A 56 -9.65 5.46 -1.68
C GLY A 56 -8.40 4.61 -1.53
N LEU A 57 -7.24 5.24 -1.66
CA LEU A 57 -5.94 4.64 -1.39
C LEU A 57 -5.31 5.31 -0.18
N PHE A 58 -4.90 4.51 0.77
CA PHE A 58 -4.35 4.93 2.06
C PHE A 58 -2.99 4.30 2.30
N PHE A 59 -2.07 5.07 2.90
CA PHE A 59 -0.85 4.56 3.48
C PHE A 59 -1.00 4.40 4.98
N VAL A 60 -0.36 3.39 5.55
CA VAL A 60 -0.19 3.30 7.00
C VAL A 60 0.97 4.21 7.39
N SER A 61 0.73 5.15 8.30
CA SER A 61 1.78 6.03 8.79
C SER A 61 2.84 5.23 9.56
N PRO A 62 4.14 5.56 9.41
CA PRO A 62 5.22 4.85 10.11
C PRO A 62 5.32 5.22 11.60
N SER A 63 4.45 6.08 12.12
CA SER A 63 4.48 6.49 13.53
C SER A 63 4.38 5.30 14.47
N LEU A 64 5.28 5.22 15.45
CA LEU A 64 5.34 4.14 16.44
C LEU A 64 4.29 4.28 17.55
N GLU A 65 3.89 5.51 17.85
CA GLU A 65 3.00 5.79 18.99
C GLU A 65 1.51 5.69 18.62
N ARG A 66 1.15 6.11 17.41
CA ARG A 66 -0.21 5.99 16.87
C ARG A 66 -0.14 5.81 15.35
N ALA A 67 0.00 4.58 14.92
CA ALA A 67 -0.13 4.29 13.50
C ALA A 67 -1.56 4.58 13.04
N ARG A 68 -1.69 5.31 11.93
CA ARG A 68 -2.96 5.72 11.35
C ARG A 68 -2.95 5.56 9.84
N LEU A 69 -4.13 5.50 9.25
CA LEU A 69 -4.30 5.57 7.82
C LEU A 69 -4.17 7.03 7.35
N VAL A 70 -3.40 7.23 6.30
CA VAL A 70 -3.20 8.54 5.65
C VAL A 70 -3.70 8.41 4.22
N GLY A 71 -4.77 9.13 3.87
CA GLY A 71 -5.31 9.14 2.52
C GLY A 71 -4.30 9.74 1.52
N CYS A 72 -4.13 9.06 0.40
CA CYS A 72 -3.31 9.53 -0.71
C CYS A 72 -4.17 10.19 -1.78
N PHE A 73 -5.24 9.52 -2.19
CA PHE A 73 -6.26 10.01 -3.09
C PHE A 73 -7.54 9.19 -2.90
N ASP A 74 -8.63 9.68 -3.45
CA ASP A 74 -9.93 9.01 -3.48
C ASP A 74 -10.73 9.37 -4.74
N SER A 75 -12.00 8.97 -4.77
CA SER A 75 -12.91 9.24 -5.89
C SER A 75 -13.14 10.72 -6.19
N ASP A 76 -12.94 11.59 -5.20
CA ASP A 76 -13.14 13.05 -5.30
C ASP A 76 -11.86 13.81 -5.69
N TYR A 77 -10.77 13.08 -5.99
CA TYR A 77 -9.50 13.69 -6.38
C TYR A 77 -9.69 14.75 -7.50
N PRO A 78 -9.10 15.95 -7.38
CA PRO A 78 -8.05 16.38 -6.44
C PRO A 78 -8.54 16.80 -5.04
N SER A 79 -9.83 16.88 -4.79
CA SER A 79 -10.42 17.08 -3.46
C SER A 79 -10.23 15.84 -2.58
N THR A 80 -10.82 15.85 -1.40
CA THR A 80 -10.82 14.70 -0.49
C THR A 80 -12.24 14.46 0.03
N ALA A 81 -12.75 13.26 -0.17
CA ALA A 81 -14.06 12.84 0.28
C ALA A 81 -14.21 12.88 1.81
N VAL A 82 -15.42 13.08 2.29
CA VAL A 82 -15.72 13.06 3.74
C VAL A 82 -15.42 11.67 4.33
N THR A 83 -15.75 10.59 3.60
CA THR A 83 -15.47 9.21 3.98
C THR A 83 -13.97 8.96 4.15
N THR A 84 -13.12 9.49 3.27
CA THR A 84 -11.66 9.41 3.36
C THR A 84 -11.13 10.09 4.61
N LYS A 85 -11.65 11.27 4.94
CA LYS A 85 -11.29 11.98 6.19
C LYS A 85 -11.70 11.18 7.42
N PHE A 86 -12.89 10.55 7.38
CA PHE A 86 -13.39 9.73 8.46
C PHE A 86 -12.52 8.47 8.67
N ILE A 87 -12.23 7.72 7.60
CA ILE A 87 -11.37 6.53 7.63
C ILE A 87 -9.97 6.87 8.17
N SER A 88 -9.42 8.02 7.78
CA SER A 88 -8.11 8.49 8.26
C SER A 88 -8.12 8.91 9.73
N GLY A 89 -9.28 9.25 10.30
CA GLY A 89 -9.42 9.83 11.64
C GLY A 89 -9.55 8.79 12.75
N VAL A 90 -10.64 8.05 12.78
CA VAL A 90 -11.10 7.31 13.97
C VAL A 90 -11.10 5.79 13.82
N SER A 91 -11.40 5.28 12.63
CA SER A 91 -11.74 3.86 12.44
C SER A 91 -10.53 2.96 12.11
N GLY A 92 -9.32 3.51 12.15
CA GLY A 92 -8.17 2.89 11.50
C GLY A 92 -7.34 1.91 12.33
N GLU A 93 -7.46 1.86 13.66
CA GLU A 93 -6.46 1.10 14.46
C GLU A 93 -6.46 -0.41 14.18
N ASP A 94 -7.63 -1.02 14.08
CA ASP A 94 -7.74 -2.46 13.78
C ASP A 94 -7.31 -2.75 12.35
N MET A 95 -7.73 -1.94 11.39
CA MET A 95 -7.31 -2.06 9.99
C MET A 95 -5.83 -1.77 9.79
N VAL A 96 -5.26 -0.81 10.53
CA VAL A 96 -3.81 -0.56 10.54
C VAL A 96 -3.05 -1.77 11.06
N ARG A 97 -3.50 -2.37 12.15
CA ARG A 97 -2.90 -3.59 12.70
C ARG A 97 -3.00 -4.73 11.69
N HIS A 98 -4.19 -4.96 11.14
CA HIS A 98 -4.43 -5.99 10.14
C HIS A 98 -3.54 -5.80 8.90
N SER A 99 -3.48 -4.59 8.33
CA SER A 99 -2.67 -4.30 7.14
C SER A 99 -1.16 -4.50 7.33
N ARG A 100 -0.68 -4.58 8.58
CA ARG A 100 0.73 -4.81 8.86
C ARG A 100 1.09 -6.30 8.92
N ILE A 101 0.13 -7.15 9.22
CA ILE A 101 0.36 -8.57 9.51
C ILE A 101 -0.36 -9.51 8.55
N SER A 102 -1.29 -9.00 7.76
CA SER A 102 -2.12 -9.81 6.86
C SER A 102 -2.35 -9.09 5.52
N THR A 103 -2.52 -9.88 4.48
CA THR A 103 -3.00 -9.44 3.17
C THR A 103 -4.45 -9.83 2.91
N THR A 104 -5.12 -10.50 3.85
CA THR A 104 -6.50 -10.94 3.69
C THR A 104 -7.42 -9.72 3.53
N PRO A 105 -8.20 -9.61 2.45
CA PRO A 105 -9.20 -8.55 2.28
C PRO A 105 -10.22 -8.58 3.40
N ARG A 106 -10.73 -7.41 3.78
CA ARG A 106 -11.80 -7.27 4.76
C ARG A 106 -12.97 -6.51 4.19
N TRP A 107 -14.17 -7.01 4.45
CA TRP A 107 -15.41 -6.39 4.01
C TRP A 107 -16.30 -6.01 5.19
N TRP A 108 -17.18 -5.06 4.95
CA TRP A 108 -18.21 -4.67 5.91
C TRP A 108 -19.50 -4.31 5.17
N ALA A 109 -20.61 -4.50 5.83
CA ALA A 109 -21.91 -4.07 5.38
C ALA A 109 -22.67 -3.43 6.55
N ASP A 110 -23.27 -2.28 6.30
CA ASP A 110 -24.17 -1.63 7.24
C ASP A 110 -25.56 -2.30 7.14
N ASP A 111 -26.15 -2.66 8.26
CA ASP A 111 -27.43 -3.37 8.33
C ASP A 111 -28.61 -2.57 7.73
N GLY A 112 -28.46 -1.26 7.61
CA GLY A 112 -29.44 -0.37 6.98
C GLY A 112 -29.37 -0.31 5.45
N ILE A 113 -28.34 -0.91 4.82
CA ILE A 113 -28.11 -0.85 3.38
C ILE A 113 -28.24 -2.25 2.77
N ALA A 114 -29.39 -2.55 2.16
CA ALA A 114 -29.59 -3.79 1.42
C ALA A 114 -28.73 -3.78 0.12
N GLY A 115 -28.19 -4.92 -0.28
CA GLY A 115 -27.50 -5.10 -1.57
C GLY A 115 -26.21 -5.89 -1.46
N SER A 116 -25.10 -5.25 -1.19
CA SER A 116 -23.74 -5.86 -1.21
C SER A 116 -23.53 -6.98 -0.19
N ARG A 117 -24.31 -7.03 0.89
CA ARG A 117 -24.07 -7.95 2.01
C ARG A 117 -23.97 -9.40 1.57
N ARG A 118 -24.95 -9.90 0.79
CA ARG A 118 -24.97 -11.31 0.35
C ARG A 118 -23.77 -11.65 -0.51
N THR A 119 -23.36 -10.75 -1.38
CA THR A 119 -22.22 -10.95 -2.27
C THR A 119 -20.91 -10.98 -1.46
N LEU A 120 -20.75 -10.04 -0.53
CA LEU A 120 -19.54 -9.95 0.30
C LEU A 120 -19.45 -11.11 1.31
N GLU A 121 -20.57 -11.56 1.88
CA GLU A 121 -20.65 -12.74 2.77
C GLU A 121 -20.30 -14.04 2.06
N SER A 122 -20.47 -14.14 0.74
CA SER A 122 -20.14 -15.34 -0.03
C SER A 122 -18.67 -15.48 -0.38
N LEU A 123 -17.85 -14.45 -0.12
CA LEU A 123 -16.42 -14.47 -0.44
C LEU A 123 -15.66 -15.39 0.53
N ALA A 124 -15.04 -16.44 -0.01
CA ALA A 124 -14.28 -17.42 0.79
C ALA A 124 -12.93 -16.85 1.29
N TRP A 125 -12.39 -15.85 0.60
CA TRP A 125 -11.05 -15.31 0.86
C TRP A 125 -11.06 -13.89 1.42
N ALA A 126 -12.18 -13.46 2.01
CA ALA A 126 -12.29 -12.16 2.66
C ALA A 126 -12.97 -12.31 4.04
N GLU A 127 -12.55 -11.53 5.01
CA GLU A 127 -13.04 -11.56 6.39
C GLU A 127 -13.99 -10.38 6.67
N PRO A 128 -15.07 -10.59 7.46
CA PRO A 128 -15.90 -9.48 7.91
C PRO A 128 -15.17 -8.58 8.90
N THR A 129 -15.49 -7.29 8.89
CA THR A 129 -14.99 -6.31 9.87
C THR A 129 -16.06 -5.28 10.22
N ALA A 130 -15.82 -4.49 11.25
CA ALA A 130 -16.66 -3.34 11.56
C ALA A 130 -16.59 -2.29 10.43
N PRO A 131 -17.68 -1.55 10.15
CA PRO A 131 -17.67 -0.50 9.13
C PRO A 131 -16.56 0.52 9.34
N LEU A 132 -15.78 0.78 8.29
CA LEU A 132 -14.74 1.81 8.31
C LEU A 132 -15.31 3.23 8.26
N ALA A 133 -16.50 3.38 7.74
CA ALA A 133 -17.27 4.62 7.76
C ALA A 133 -18.75 4.32 7.97
N PRO A 134 -19.47 5.12 8.81
CA PRO A 134 -20.89 4.90 9.07
C PRO A 134 -21.72 5.01 7.79
N GLY A 135 -22.78 4.20 7.69
CA GLY A 135 -23.70 4.21 6.55
C GLY A 135 -23.04 3.80 5.24
N THR A 136 -22.00 2.96 5.28
CA THR A 136 -21.33 2.49 4.06
C THR A 136 -21.13 0.99 4.08
N ASN A 137 -21.29 0.37 2.90
CA ASN A 137 -20.78 -0.97 2.61
C ASN A 137 -19.44 -0.83 1.89
N GLY A 138 -18.57 -1.81 2.04
CA GLY A 138 -17.28 -1.75 1.36
C GLY A 138 -16.40 -2.97 1.53
N ILE A 139 -15.30 -2.93 0.82
CA ILE A 139 -14.22 -3.91 0.91
C ILE A 139 -12.88 -3.19 0.91
N ALA A 140 -11.97 -3.63 1.76
CA ALA A 140 -10.62 -3.12 1.89
C ALA A 140 -9.60 -4.20 1.54
N PHE A 141 -8.65 -3.84 0.70
CA PHE A 141 -7.55 -4.68 0.26
C PHE A 141 -6.26 -4.21 0.93
N PRO A 142 -5.73 -4.96 1.92
CA PRO A 142 -4.40 -4.69 2.46
C PRO A 142 -3.34 -4.87 1.38
N VAL A 143 -2.42 -3.92 1.27
CA VAL A 143 -1.40 -3.89 0.22
C VAL A 143 -0.05 -3.51 0.79
N HIS A 144 1.01 -4.06 0.20
CA HIS A 144 2.39 -3.83 0.61
C HIS A 144 3.24 -3.42 -0.58
N ALA A 145 4.26 -2.63 -0.32
CA ALA A 145 5.28 -2.24 -1.28
C ALA A 145 6.67 -2.42 -0.67
N ASP A 146 7.69 -2.15 -1.47
CA ASP A 146 9.08 -2.20 -1.04
C ASP A 146 9.32 -1.38 0.24
N ARG A 147 10.38 -1.74 0.99
CA ARG A 147 10.80 -1.04 2.22
C ARG A 147 9.79 -1.06 3.35
N GLY A 148 8.95 -2.10 3.43
CA GLY A 148 7.98 -2.27 4.51
C GLY A 148 6.84 -1.25 4.51
N GLN A 149 6.60 -0.58 3.39
CA GLN A 149 5.43 0.27 3.24
C GLN A 149 4.18 -0.60 3.12
N CYS A 150 3.15 -0.27 3.87
CA CYS A 150 1.86 -0.93 3.78
C CYS A 150 0.72 0.09 3.74
N GLY A 151 -0.42 -0.35 3.28
CA GLY A 151 -1.59 0.49 3.14
C GLY A 151 -2.84 -0.29 2.82
N LEU A 152 -3.86 0.44 2.40
CA LEU A 152 -5.17 -0.09 2.01
C LEU A 152 -5.62 0.54 0.70
N VAL A 153 -6.23 -0.27 -0.16
CA VAL A 153 -7.12 0.21 -1.20
C VAL A 153 -8.54 -0.16 -0.80
N VAL A 154 -9.41 0.82 -0.71
CA VAL A 154 -10.77 0.68 -0.21
C VAL A 154 -11.75 0.98 -1.34
N PHE A 155 -12.78 0.15 -1.48
CA PHE A 155 -13.92 0.38 -2.37
C PHE A 155 -15.20 0.45 -1.54
N LEU A 156 -16.06 1.40 -1.88
CA LEU A 156 -17.30 1.71 -1.18
C LEU A 156 -18.47 1.64 -2.15
N GLY A 157 -19.61 1.14 -1.71
CA GLY A 157 -20.82 1.12 -2.55
C GLY A 157 -21.92 0.26 -1.97
N SER A 158 -23.19 0.57 -2.31
CA SER A 158 -24.36 -0.20 -1.90
C SER A 158 -24.48 -1.54 -2.64
N ASP A 159 -23.93 -1.65 -3.86
CA ASP A 159 -24.16 -2.77 -4.76
C ASP A 159 -22.87 -3.38 -5.30
N ILE A 160 -21.85 -3.49 -4.43
CA ILE A 160 -20.57 -4.12 -4.79
C ILE A 160 -20.82 -5.56 -5.24
N THR A 161 -20.36 -5.88 -6.45
CA THR A 161 -20.48 -7.21 -7.05
C THR A 161 -19.08 -7.80 -7.22
N LEU A 162 -18.79 -8.91 -6.53
CA LEU A 162 -17.47 -9.51 -6.49
C LEU A 162 -17.59 -11.03 -6.32
N SER A 163 -16.87 -11.81 -7.15
CA SER A 163 -16.68 -13.25 -7.00
C SER A 163 -15.28 -13.53 -6.43
N ASP A 164 -15.03 -14.75 -5.96
CA ASP A 164 -13.70 -15.15 -5.44
C ASP A 164 -12.61 -15.02 -6.50
N ASP A 165 -12.88 -15.37 -7.77
CA ASP A 165 -11.91 -15.22 -8.85
C ASP A 165 -11.60 -13.74 -9.11
N ALA A 166 -12.63 -12.89 -9.17
CA ALA A 166 -12.46 -11.46 -9.32
C ALA A 166 -11.77 -10.82 -8.10
N LEU A 167 -12.02 -11.31 -6.88
CA LEU A 167 -11.36 -10.85 -5.66
C LEU A 167 -9.84 -10.96 -5.77
N CYS A 168 -9.33 -12.12 -6.20
CA CYS A 168 -7.89 -12.34 -6.36
C CYS A 168 -7.29 -11.44 -7.44
N GLU A 169 -7.95 -11.28 -8.58
CA GLU A 169 -7.49 -10.41 -9.67
C GLU A 169 -7.44 -8.95 -9.23
N ILE A 170 -8.50 -8.47 -8.58
CA ILE A 170 -8.58 -7.08 -8.09
C ILE A 170 -7.53 -6.83 -7.01
N HIS A 171 -7.31 -7.79 -6.13
CA HIS A 171 -6.28 -7.66 -5.10
C HIS A 171 -4.87 -7.53 -5.74
N ALA A 172 -4.56 -8.34 -6.74
CA ALA A 172 -3.31 -8.22 -7.50
C ALA A 172 -3.17 -6.83 -8.15
N ARG A 173 -4.24 -6.30 -8.74
CA ARG A 173 -4.27 -4.94 -9.30
C ARG A 173 -4.06 -3.87 -8.22
N CYS A 174 -4.64 -4.03 -7.04
CA CYS A 174 -4.43 -3.14 -5.89
C CYS A 174 -2.97 -3.14 -5.42
N PHE A 175 -2.32 -4.31 -5.36
CA PHE A 175 -0.88 -4.40 -5.06
C PHE A 175 -0.03 -3.65 -6.09
N ALA A 176 -0.25 -3.91 -7.39
CA ALA A 176 0.50 -3.24 -8.45
C ALA A 176 0.30 -1.71 -8.42
N LEU A 177 -0.95 -1.27 -8.20
CA LEU A 177 -1.29 0.15 -8.05
C LEU A 177 -0.58 0.79 -6.86
N PHE A 178 -0.66 0.16 -5.69
CA PHE A 178 -0.03 0.66 -4.46
C PHE A 178 1.49 0.75 -4.60
N ALA A 179 2.13 -0.28 -5.15
CA ALA A 179 3.57 -0.28 -5.41
C ALA A 179 3.99 0.85 -6.36
N ALA A 180 3.21 1.12 -7.42
CA ALA A 180 3.45 2.24 -8.33
C ALA A 180 3.33 3.59 -7.61
N VAL A 181 2.26 3.78 -6.81
CA VAL A 181 2.03 5.01 -6.04
C VAL A 181 3.11 5.22 -4.98
N ALA A 182 3.55 4.16 -4.30
CA ALA A 182 4.62 4.21 -3.31
C ALA A 182 5.96 4.70 -3.90
N ARG A 183 6.21 4.43 -5.18
CA ARG A 183 7.40 4.93 -5.90
C ARG A 183 7.31 6.41 -6.27
N ILE A 184 6.11 6.88 -6.66
CA ILE A 184 5.88 8.30 -7.04
C ILE A 184 5.89 9.18 -5.80
N ARG A 185 5.37 8.67 -4.70
CA ARG A 185 5.31 9.35 -3.41
C ARG A 185 6.42 8.82 -2.50
N PRO A 186 7.70 9.21 -2.73
CA PRO A 186 8.79 8.80 -1.87
C PRO A 186 8.56 9.41 -0.50
N GLY A 187 7.96 8.58 0.37
CA GLY A 187 7.97 8.80 1.82
C GLY A 187 7.45 10.14 2.31
N GLU A 188 6.15 10.22 2.56
CA GLU A 188 5.70 10.76 3.84
C GLU A 188 6.01 9.75 4.98
N THR A 189 7.03 8.95 4.88
CA THR A 189 7.81 8.48 6.03
C THR A 189 8.34 9.76 6.65
N GLY A 190 7.58 10.29 7.62
CA GLY A 190 7.68 11.61 8.19
C GLY A 190 9.07 12.19 8.03
N ARG A 191 9.18 13.45 7.64
CA ARG A 191 10.39 14.31 7.50
C ARG A 191 11.69 13.73 8.10
N THR A 192 12.04 12.50 7.80
CA THR A 192 13.38 11.99 8.02
C THR A 192 14.21 12.65 6.95
N ARG A 193 14.96 13.68 7.34
CA ARG A 193 16.03 14.22 6.50
C ARG A 193 16.72 13.03 5.87
N ALA A 194 16.81 13.01 4.53
CA ALA A 194 17.33 11.86 3.80
C ALA A 194 18.62 11.35 4.47
N ILE A 195 18.61 10.08 4.88
CA ILE A 195 19.78 9.47 5.51
C ILE A 195 20.78 9.21 4.39
N SER A 196 21.99 9.70 4.56
CA SER A 196 23.07 9.54 3.57
C SER A 196 23.55 8.08 3.52
N LYS A 197 24.20 7.70 2.41
CA LYS A 197 24.80 6.35 2.28
C LYS A 197 25.76 6.05 3.43
N ARG A 198 26.58 7.01 3.84
CA ARG A 198 27.54 6.86 4.94
C ARG A 198 26.88 6.68 6.30
N GLU A 199 25.79 7.39 6.54
CA GLU A 199 24.98 7.21 7.75
C GLU A 199 24.34 5.82 7.81
N LEU A 200 23.84 5.31 6.66
CA LEU A 200 23.29 3.95 6.56
C LEU A 200 24.35 2.87 6.77
N GLU A 201 25.55 3.05 6.20
CA GLU A 201 26.69 2.14 6.41
C GLU A 201 27.07 2.06 7.90
N CYS A 202 27.14 3.22 8.59
CA CYS A 202 27.41 3.26 10.02
C CYS A 202 26.29 2.57 10.84
N LEU A 203 25.01 2.79 10.49
CA LEU A 203 23.89 2.13 11.17
C LEU A 203 23.89 0.61 10.94
N LYS A 204 24.20 0.15 9.72
CA LYS A 204 24.30 -1.27 9.39
C LYS A 204 25.41 -1.97 10.19
N LEU A 205 26.58 -1.37 10.26
CA LEU A 205 27.68 -1.89 11.08
C LEU A 205 27.32 -1.89 12.57
N THR A 206 26.61 -0.86 13.04
CA THR A 206 26.10 -0.84 14.42
C THR A 206 25.08 -1.95 14.67
N ALA A 207 24.19 -2.24 13.73
CA ALA A 207 23.25 -3.35 13.81
C ALA A 207 23.98 -4.70 13.93
N ASN A 208 25.14 -4.83 13.29
CA ASN A 208 26.01 -6.02 13.36
C ASN A 208 26.89 -6.06 14.65
N GLY A 209 26.68 -5.13 15.58
CA GLY A 209 27.38 -5.13 16.87
C GLY A 209 28.74 -4.40 16.90
N ASN A 210 29.15 -3.77 15.80
CA ASN A 210 30.45 -3.07 15.76
C ASN A 210 30.47 -1.82 16.64
N THR A 211 31.61 -1.61 17.32
CA THR A 211 31.91 -0.38 18.06
C THR A 211 32.23 0.79 17.12
N SER A 212 32.25 2.01 17.64
CA SER A 212 32.60 3.20 16.84
C SER A 212 34.03 3.14 16.29
N GLU A 213 34.94 2.52 17.00
CA GLU A 213 36.35 2.30 16.63
C GLU A 213 36.43 1.30 15.46
N GLU A 214 35.70 0.20 15.54
CA GLU A 214 35.61 -0.81 14.47
C GLU A 214 34.96 -0.25 13.21
N ILE A 215 33.87 0.52 13.36
CA ILE A 215 33.20 1.21 12.26
C ILE A 215 34.17 2.18 11.57
N ALA A 216 34.89 2.98 12.36
CA ALA A 216 35.88 3.91 11.83
C ALA A 216 36.97 3.18 11.03
N LYS A 217 37.48 2.07 11.55
CA LYS A 217 38.48 1.24 10.88
C LYS A 217 37.94 0.62 9.58
N LEU A 218 36.74 0.04 9.61
CA LEU A 218 36.12 -0.60 8.45
C LEU A 218 35.81 0.39 7.32
N LEU A 219 35.33 1.58 7.67
CA LEU A 219 34.95 2.61 6.69
C LEU A 219 36.08 3.57 6.35
N LYS A 220 37.30 3.38 6.92
CA LYS A 220 38.47 4.25 6.79
C LYS A 220 38.17 5.70 7.17
N LEU A 221 37.51 5.88 8.32
CA LEU A 221 37.13 7.17 8.90
C LEU A 221 37.86 7.40 10.23
N SER A 222 37.81 8.64 10.73
CA SER A 222 38.12 8.87 12.15
C SER A 222 36.97 8.40 13.04
N VAL A 223 37.25 7.99 14.28
CA VAL A 223 36.23 7.63 15.27
C VAL A 223 35.26 8.79 15.51
N HIS A 224 35.76 10.01 15.48
CA HIS A 224 34.94 11.22 15.59
C HIS A 224 33.92 11.31 14.43
N THR A 225 34.36 11.07 13.20
CA THR A 225 33.50 11.09 12.01
C THR A 225 32.44 9.98 12.05
N ALA A 226 32.80 8.77 12.48
CA ALA A 226 31.86 7.67 12.65
C ALA A 226 30.77 8.04 13.67
N ASN A 227 31.17 8.61 14.82
CA ASN A 227 30.24 9.09 15.84
C ASN A 227 29.35 10.23 15.34
N GLN A 228 29.86 11.14 14.52
CA GLN A 228 29.04 12.18 13.88
C GLN A 228 27.96 11.58 12.98
N TYR A 229 28.29 10.60 12.13
CA TYR A 229 27.29 9.94 11.28
C TYR A 229 26.23 9.21 12.12
N LEU A 230 26.62 8.52 13.19
CA LEU A 230 25.69 7.85 14.10
C LEU A 230 24.77 8.85 14.81
N THR A 231 25.32 9.99 15.26
CA THR A 231 24.54 11.06 15.90
C THR A 231 23.55 11.68 14.90
N GLN A 232 24.00 11.99 13.69
CA GLN A 232 23.13 12.54 12.64
C GLN A 232 22.03 11.55 12.26
N SER A 233 22.35 10.26 12.14
CA SER A 233 21.37 9.21 11.89
C SER A 233 20.33 9.13 12.99
N THR A 234 20.76 9.19 14.26
CA THR A 234 19.90 9.17 15.43
C THR A 234 18.93 10.36 15.42
N GLN A 235 19.42 11.55 15.12
CA GLN A 235 18.59 12.75 14.98
C GLN A 235 17.60 12.65 13.80
N LYS A 236 18.10 12.22 12.63
CA LYS A 236 17.26 12.07 11.42
C LYS A 236 16.15 11.04 11.61
N LEU A 237 16.41 9.97 12.34
CA LEU A 237 15.43 8.94 12.69
C LEU A 237 14.56 9.33 13.89
N ASN A 238 14.74 10.53 14.47
CA ASN A 238 14.07 10.94 15.70
C ASN A 238 14.17 9.85 16.79
N ALA A 239 15.37 9.31 16.99
CA ALA A 239 15.67 8.28 17.98
C ALA A 239 16.34 8.90 19.21
N VAL A 240 16.13 8.30 20.38
CA VAL A 240 16.69 8.77 21.65
C VAL A 240 18.16 8.32 21.81
N ASN A 241 18.49 7.16 21.21
CA ASN A 241 19.83 6.58 21.25
C ASN A 241 20.13 5.76 20.00
N ARG A 242 21.40 5.32 19.88
CA ARG A 242 21.88 4.53 18.73
C ARG A 242 21.13 3.21 18.53
N ASN A 243 20.76 2.52 19.60
CA ASN A 243 20.06 1.25 19.52
C ASN A 243 18.63 1.45 19.00
N GLN A 244 17.96 2.49 19.45
CA GLN A 244 16.66 2.87 18.90
C GLN A 244 16.75 3.33 17.45
N ALA A 245 17.84 4.01 17.06
CA ALA A 245 18.07 4.38 15.66
C ALA A 245 18.21 3.14 14.77
N VAL A 246 18.97 2.14 15.19
CA VAL A 246 19.08 0.84 14.50
C VAL A 246 17.72 0.16 14.40
N ALA A 247 16.98 0.04 15.51
CA ALA A 247 15.66 -0.58 15.52
C ALA A 247 14.67 0.14 14.59
N LYS A 248 14.72 1.47 14.51
CA LYS A 248 13.91 2.25 13.56
C LYS A 248 14.36 2.05 12.12
N ALA A 249 15.67 2.01 11.86
CA ALA A 249 16.20 1.79 10.51
C ALA A 249 15.80 0.41 9.97
N LEU A 250 15.85 -0.66 10.79
CA LEU A 250 15.37 -2.00 10.44
C LEU A 250 13.86 -2.00 10.13
N ARG A 251 13.03 -1.39 10.99
CA ARG A 251 11.58 -1.31 10.77
C ARG A 251 11.18 -0.51 9.53
N LEU A 252 12.00 0.46 9.15
CA LEU A 252 11.81 1.27 7.95
C LEU A 252 12.42 0.62 6.70
N GLY A 253 13.01 -0.58 6.82
CA GLY A 253 13.68 -1.26 5.70
C GLY A 253 14.86 -0.46 5.12
N LEU A 254 15.47 0.41 5.93
CA LEU A 254 16.63 1.20 5.52
C LEU A 254 17.93 0.40 5.61
N ILE A 255 17.98 -0.57 6.52
CA ILE A 255 19.05 -1.53 6.73
C ILE A 255 18.44 -2.92 6.94
N GLU A 256 19.22 -3.94 6.60
CA GLU A 256 18.93 -5.37 6.77
C GLU A 256 19.86 -5.96 7.82
#